data_6841b0283ff12b6b87f24cb7a4cdcdb1
#
_entry.id   6841b0283ff12b6b87f24cb7a4cdcdb1
#
_cell.length_a   1.000
_cell.length_b   1.000
_cell.length_c   1.000
_cell.angle_alpha   90.00
_cell.angle_beta   90.00
_cell.angle_gamma   90.00
#
_symmetry.space_group_name_H-M   'P 1'
#
loop_
_entity.id
_entity.type
_entity.pdbx_description
1 polymer ?
#
loop_
_entity_poly.entity_id
_entity_poly.type
_entity_poly.pdbx_seq_one_letter_code
_entity_poly.pdbx_strand_id
1 'polypeptide(L)'
;MKSQEYETKCKKALVKILKEKYESNLKTDDLHLVWFAKTLQNFKCVLIDLLDNQRYYECTYNGDKDELYVDIYEKQYNVCLKAEELAELGTK
;
A
#
# COMPACT_ATOMS: atom_id res chain seq x y z
N MET A 1 10.58 -15.28 -9.75
CA MET A 1 10.80 -13.84 -9.53
C MET A 1 11.14 -13.60 -8.07
N LYS A 2 12.16 -12.83 -7.81
CA LYS A 2 12.59 -12.53 -6.43
C LYS A 2 11.75 -11.42 -5.83
N SER A 3 11.72 -11.34 -4.50
CA SER A 3 10.93 -10.33 -3.77
C SER A 3 11.20 -8.90 -4.25
N GLN A 4 12.47 -8.57 -4.51
CA GLN A 4 12.84 -7.24 -5.01
C GLN A 4 12.23 -6.94 -6.37
N GLU A 5 12.07 -7.96 -7.21
CA GLU A 5 11.46 -7.78 -8.52
C GLU A 5 9.96 -7.49 -8.40
N TYR A 6 9.28 -8.15 -7.45
CA TYR A 6 7.87 -7.90 -7.17
C TYR A 6 7.69 -6.48 -6.65
N GLU A 7 8.53 -6.09 -5.71
CA GLU A 7 8.49 -4.73 -5.14
C GLU A 7 8.66 -3.69 -6.23
N THR A 8 9.66 -3.87 -7.09
CA THR A 8 9.94 -2.94 -8.19
C THR A 8 8.76 -2.83 -9.14
N LYS A 9 8.15 -3.95 -9.50
CA LYS A 9 6.99 -3.96 -10.40
C LYS A 9 5.80 -3.23 -9.78
N CYS A 10 5.55 -3.47 -8.50
CA CYS A 10 4.46 -2.79 -7.78
C CYS A 10 4.69 -1.28 -7.74
N LYS A 11 5.90 -0.85 -7.43
CA LYS A 11 6.23 0.57 -7.38
C LYS A 11 6.08 1.24 -8.75
N LYS A 12 6.54 0.59 -9.80
CA LYS A 12 6.41 1.11 -11.16
C LYS A 12 4.95 1.19 -11.59
N ALA A 13 4.16 0.17 -11.27
CA ALA A 13 2.73 0.16 -11.58
C ALA A 13 2.02 1.31 -10.86
N LEU A 14 2.33 1.52 -9.57
CA LEU A 14 1.76 2.60 -8.79
C LEU A 14 2.12 3.97 -9.34
N VAL A 15 3.38 4.19 -9.68
CA VAL A 15 3.82 5.47 -10.26
C VAL A 15 3.02 5.77 -11.53
N LYS A 16 2.84 4.77 -12.38
CA LYS A 16 2.09 4.93 -13.62
C LYS A 16 0.62 5.26 -13.35
N ILE A 17 -0.03 4.51 -12.46
CA ILE A 17 -1.44 4.68 -12.15
C ILE A 17 -1.69 6.03 -11.48
N LEU A 18 -0.85 6.41 -10.54
CA LEU A 18 -1.00 7.67 -9.83
C LEU A 18 -0.79 8.86 -10.75
N LYS A 19 0.13 8.75 -11.71
CA LYS A 19 0.31 9.80 -12.70
C LYS A 19 -0.90 9.95 -13.60
N GLU A 20 -1.47 8.84 -14.05
CA GLU A 20 -2.63 8.86 -14.94
C GLU A 20 -3.89 9.37 -14.24
N LYS A 21 -4.11 8.99 -12.99
CA LYS A 21 -5.36 9.29 -12.29
C LYS A 21 -5.32 10.56 -11.44
N TYR A 22 -4.15 10.93 -10.92
CA TYR A 22 -4.01 12.06 -10.00
C TYR A 22 -2.97 13.08 -10.44
N GLU A 23 -2.41 12.91 -11.64
CA GLU A 23 -1.35 13.78 -12.15
C GLU A 23 -0.17 13.89 -11.18
N SER A 24 0.09 12.80 -10.47
CA SER A 24 1.14 12.75 -9.45
C SER A 24 2.54 12.76 -10.08
N ASN A 25 3.47 13.41 -9.41
CA ASN A 25 4.88 13.43 -9.80
C ASN A 25 5.72 12.46 -8.96
N LEU A 26 5.07 11.51 -8.29
CA LEU A 26 5.76 10.53 -7.47
C LEU A 26 6.71 9.68 -8.29
N LYS A 27 7.83 9.34 -7.68
CA LYS A 27 8.82 8.42 -8.24
C LYS A 27 8.82 7.14 -7.42
N THR A 28 9.44 6.09 -7.95
CA THR A 28 9.50 4.81 -7.22
C THR A 28 10.19 4.97 -5.87
N ASP A 29 11.16 5.88 -5.76
CA ASP A 29 11.86 6.14 -4.50
C ASP A 29 10.99 6.79 -3.43
N ASP A 30 9.87 7.37 -3.81
CA ASP A 30 8.93 8.00 -2.89
C ASP A 30 7.98 6.98 -2.26
N LEU A 31 7.96 5.77 -2.77
CA LEU A 31 7.13 4.69 -2.26
C LEU A 31 7.94 3.78 -1.35
N HIS A 32 7.35 3.39 -0.23
CA HIS A 32 8.00 2.55 0.77
C HIS A 32 7.18 1.29 1.00
N LEU A 33 7.84 0.14 0.94
CA LEU A 33 7.20 -1.14 1.20
C LEU A 33 7.06 -1.33 2.70
N VAL A 34 5.82 -1.51 3.16
CA VAL A 34 5.51 -1.68 4.57
C VAL A 34 5.36 -3.16 4.92
N TRP A 35 4.75 -3.91 4.01
CA TRP A 35 4.43 -5.30 4.27
C TRP A 35 4.40 -6.09 2.98
N PHE A 36 4.86 -7.33 3.03
CA PHE A 36 4.90 -8.21 1.87
C PHE A 36 4.67 -9.64 2.32
N ALA A 37 3.83 -10.36 1.60
CA ALA A 37 3.64 -11.78 1.80
C ALA A 37 3.54 -12.49 0.45
N LYS A 38 4.13 -13.65 0.37
CA LYS A 38 4.12 -14.46 -0.85
C LYS A 38 3.66 -15.86 -0.52
N THR A 39 2.73 -16.37 -1.31
CA THR A 39 2.24 -17.75 -1.17
C THR A 39 2.21 -18.37 -2.57
N LEU A 40 3.08 -19.35 -2.81
CA LEU A 40 3.26 -19.98 -4.12
C LEU A 40 3.58 -18.92 -5.17
N GLN A 41 2.81 -18.79 -6.22
CA GLN A 41 3.02 -17.82 -7.29
C GLN A 41 2.26 -16.50 -7.05
N ASN A 42 1.58 -16.38 -5.92
CA ASN A 42 0.81 -15.18 -5.58
C ASN A 42 1.55 -14.35 -4.54
N PHE A 43 1.37 -13.03 -4.59
CA PHE A 43 1.90 -12.18 -3.54
C PHE A 43 0.97 -11.00 -3.26
N LYS A 44 1.16 -10.41 -2.10
CA LYS A 44 0.45 -9.22 -1.68
C LYS A 44 1.42 -8.30 -0.96
N CYS A 45 1.34 -7.01 -1.24
CA CYS A 45 2.18 -6.03 -0.55
C CYS A 45 1.41 -4.76 -0.26
N VAL A 46 1.86 -4.06 0.77
CA VAL A 46 1.31 -2.77 1.18
C VAL A 46 2.44 -1.74 1.09
N LEU A 47 2.17 -0.64 0.42
CA LEU A 47 3.13 0.44 0.27
C LEU A 47 2.54 1.75 0.77
N ILE A 48 3.41 2.64 1.20
CA ILE A 48 3.02 3.98 1.59
C ILE A 48 3.79 5.00 0.75
N ASP A 49 3.25 6.19 0.72
CA ASP A 49 3.84 7.33 0.04
C ASP A 49 4.54 8.20 1.08
N LEU A 50 5.84 8.40 0.92
CA LEU A 50 6.63 9.17 1.87
C LEU A 50 6.37 10.67 1.78
N LEU A 51 5.76 11.13 0.69
CA LEU A 51 5.47 12.55 0.49
C LEU A 51 4.06 12.94 0.96
N ASP A 52 3.15 11.98 0.98
CA ASP A 52 1.75 12.20 1.35
C ASP A 52 1.28 11.06 2.24
N ASN A 53 1.06 11.35 3.52
CA ASN A 53 0.65 10.34 4.50
C ASN A 53 -0.85 10.01 4.45
N GLN A 54 -1.58 10.57 3.50
CA GLN A 54 -3.03 10.37 3.42
C GLN A 54 -3.43 9.15 2.63
N ARG A 55 -2.49 8.52 1.93
CA ARG A 55 -2.77 7.36 1.11
C ARG A 55 -1.88 6.18 1.46
N TYR A 56 -2.42 4.99 1.28
CA TYR A 56 -1.62 3.79 1.23
C TYR A 56 -2.13 2.92 0.09
N TYR A 57 -1.31 2.00 -0.34
CA TYR A 57 -1.54 1.23 -1.54
C TYR A 57 -1.39 -0.24 -1.24
N GLU A 58 -2.26 -1.04 -1.85
CA GLU A 58 -2.23 -2.48 -1.70
C GLU A 58 -2.15 -3.10 -3.08
N CYS A 59 -1.12 -3.90 -3.32
CA CYS A 59 -0.92 -4.60 -4.58
C CYS A 59 -1.12 -6.08 -4.37
N THR A 60 -1.97 -6.69 -5.17
CA THR A 60 -2.24 -8.13 -5.10
C THR A 60 -1.97 -8.76 -6.46
N TYR A 61 -1.02 -9.68 -6.50
CA TYR A 61 -0.65 -10.35 -7.72
C TYR A 61 -1.16 -11.78 -7.74
N ASN A 62 -1.85 -12.14 -8.82
CA ASN A 62 -2.29 -13.50 -9.08
C ASN A 62 -1.38 -14.10 -10.15
N GLY A 63 -0.50 -14.99 -9.72
CA GLY A 63 0.49 -15.58 -10.60
C GLY A 63 -0.09 -16.55 -11.60
N ASP A 64 -1.23 -17.15 -11.31
CA ASP A 64 -1.89 -18.08 -12.23
C ASP A 64 -2.40 -17.36 -13.48
N LYS A 65 -2.85 -16.13 -13.30
CA LYS A 65 -3.41 -15.32 -14.38
C LYS A 65 -2.47 -14.22 -14.85
N ASP A 66 -1.34 -14.04 -14.17
CA ASP A 66 -0.39 -12.96 -14.42
C ASP A 66 -1.09 -11.59 -14.39
N GLU A 67 -1.86 -11.37 -13.33
CA GLU A 67 -2.62 -10.15 -13.13
C GLU A 67 -2.20 -9.46 -11.84
N LEU A 68 -2.07 -8.14 -11.89
CA LEU A 68 -1.76 -7.33 -10.73
C LEU A 68 -2.94 -6.39 -10.46
N TYR A 69 -3.50 -6.51 -9.27
CA TYR A 69 -4.55 -5.60 -8.79
C TYR A 69 -3.94 -4.56 -7.88
N VAL A 70 -4.28 -3.31 -8.10
CA VAL A 70 -3.77 -2.19 -7.33
C VAL A 70 -4.94 -1.46 -6.68
N ASP A 71 -4.95 -1.43 -5.35
CA ASP A 71 -5.96 -0.74 -4.57
C ASP A 71 -5.34 0.50 -3.93
N ILE A 72 -6.03 1.63 -4.04
CA ILE A 72 -5.58 2.89 -3.49
C ILE A 72 -6.54 3.30 -2.40
N TYR A 73 -6.02 3.49 -1.18
CA TYR A 73 -6.81 3.86 -0.02
C TYR A 73 -6.44 5.26 0.43
N GLU A 74 -7.45 6.08 0.69
CA GLU A 74 -7.24 7.41 1.22
C GLU A 74 -7.69 7.47 2.67
N LYS A 75 -6.93 8.20 3.46
CA LYS A 75 -7.24 8.43 4.85
C LYS A 75 -8.43 9.38 4.95
N GLN A 76 -9.49 8.95 5.64
CA GLN A 76 -10.68 9.77 5.80
C GLN A 76 -10.74 10.46 7.14
N TYR A 77 -10.29 9.77 8.19
CA TYR A 77 -10.35 10.31 9.54
C TYR A 77 -9.06 10.05 10.28
N ASN A 78 -8.75 10.96 11.16
CA ASN A 78 -7.69 10.78 12.15
C ASN A 78 -8.25 11.21 13.49
N VAL A 79 -8.55 10.24 14.34
CA VAL A 79 -9.15 10.50 15.66
C VAL A 79 -8.19 9.99 16.73
N CYS A 80 -7.86 10.86 17.65
CA CYS A 80 -7.02 10.51 18.80
C CYS A 80 -7.90 10.17 19.99
N LEU A 81 -7.80 8.96 20.51
CA LEU A 81 -8.46 8.56 21.73
C LEU A 81 -7.45 8.68 22.87
N LYS A 82 -7.78 9.45 23.87
CA LYS A 82 -6.91 9.65 25.03
C LYS A 82 -7.14 8.55 26.07
N ALA A 83 -6.27 8.51 27.09
CA ALA A 83 -6.30 7.44 28.10
C ALA A 83 -7.68 7.22 28.72
N GLU A 84 -8.40 8.31 28.99
CA GLU A 84 -9.74 8.23 29.61
C GLU A 84 -10.73 7.54 28.68
N GLU A 85 -10.71 7.90 27.41
CA GLU A 85 -11.60 7.32 26.42
C GLU A 85 -11.26 5.85 26.16
N LEU A 86 -9.96 5.52 26.16
CA LEU A 86 -9.52 4.14 26.00
C LEU A 86 -9.99 3.27 27.16
N ALA A 87 -9.95 3.81 28.37
CA ALA A 87 -10.42 3.10 29.56
C ALA A 87 -11.91 2.77 29.48
N GLU A 88 -12.71 3.66 28.88
CA GLU A 88 -14.14 3.46 28.72
C GLU A 88 -14.49 2.33 27.78
N LEU A 89 -13.58 2.01 26.82
CA LEU A 89 -13.83 0.94 25.87
C LEU A 89 -13.76 -0.45 26.50
N GLY A 90 -13.16 -0.53 27.69
CA GLY A 90 -12.98 -1.80 28.36
C GLY A 90 -11.81 -2.58 27.80
N THR A 91 -11.42 -3.64 28.52
CA THR A 91 -10.27 -4.45 28.16
C THR A 91 -10.62 -5.91 27.91
N LYS A 92 -11.88 -6.19 27.84
CA LYS A 92 -12.32 -7.58 27.70
C LYS A 92 -13.04 -7.78 26.41
#